data_c067874be74e44d777e7c137f95f1517
#
_entry.id   c067874be74e44d777e7c137f95f1517
#
_cell.length_a   1.000
_cell.length_b   1.000
_cell.length_c   1.000
_cell.angle_alpha   90.00
_cell.angle_beta   90.00
_cell.angle_gamma   90.00
#
_symmetry.space_group_name_H-M   'P 1'
#
loop_
_entity.id
_entity.type
_entity.pdbx_description
1 polymer ?
#
loop_
_entity_poly.entity_id
_entity_poly.type
_entity_poly.pdbx_seq_one_letter_code
_entity_poly.pdbx_strand_id
1 'polypeptide(L)'
;MRFQAFGNFEVYIEGKPVKFRYELTKEMLAYLVDRNGALCRNGEIMAVLWGDRTSSSYLRSLIKDMKDAFKEAGCDEIIQQQRGKIGICREKVDCDYYDWLDGKIYAVNQYRGEYMAQYDWSEITNAGIQENVYKVLRRSYR
;
A
#
# COMPACT_ATOMS: atom_id res chain seq x y z
N MET A 1 10.12 -6.14 -6.60
CA MET A 1 9.52 -4.85 -6.20
C MET A 1 9.28 -4.86 -4.70
N ARG A 2 9.74 -3.84 -4.03
CA ARG A 2 9.61 -3.70 -2.58
C ARG A 2 8.74 -2.50 -2.24
N PHE A 3 7.77 -2.70 -1.36
CA PHE A 3 6.95 -1.63 -0.80
C PHE A 3 7.38 -1.36 0.63
N GLN A 4 7.72 -0.10 0.92
CA GLN A 4 7.95 0.38 2.27
C GLN A 4 6.68 1.08 2.74
N ALA A 5 6.02 0.52 3.73
CA ALA A 5 4.80 1.09 4.30
C ALA A 5 5.05 1.78 5.64
N PHE A 6 6.06 1.37 6.39
CA PHE A 6 6.42 2.00 7.67
C PHE A 6 7.18 3.31 7.41
N GLY A 7 6.79 4.38 8.10
CA GLY A 7 7.21 5.71 7.77
C GLY A 7 6.39 6.23 6.60
N ASN A 8 7.03 6.83 5.62
CA ASN A 8 6.37 7.22 4.37
C ASN A 8 6.27 6.01 3.43
N PHE A 9 5.20 5.99 2.64
CA PHE A 9 5.04 4.96 1.61
C PHE A 9 6.01 5.20 0.45
N GLU A 10 6.82 4.20 0.16
CA GLU A 10 7.78 4.23 -0.94
C GLU A 10 7.79 2.90 -1.70
N VAL A 11 8.08 2.96 -2.99
CA VAL A 11 8.15 1.79 -3.86
C VAL A 11 9.55 1.72 -4.48
N TYR A 12 10.19 0.56 -4.36
CA TYR A 12 11.56 0.38 -4.86
C TYR A 12 11.65 -0.83 -5.80
N ILE A 13 12.48 -0.69 -6.83
CA ILE A 13 12.90 -1.79 -7.69
C ILE A 13 14.43 -1.78 -7.71
N GLU A 14 15.03 -2.88 -7.28
CA GLU A 14 16.51 -3.00 -7.20
C GLU A 14 17.15 -1.84 -6.44
N GLY A 15 16.50 -1.43 -5.34
CA GLY A 15 16.98 -0.35 -4.48
C GLY A 15 16.73 1.06 -4.99
N LYS A 16 16.11 1.22 -6.16
CA LYS A 16 15.83 2.52 -6.74
C LYS A 16 14.34 2.86 -6.61
N PRO A 17 14.01 4.11 -6.22
CA PRO A 17 12.61 4.52 -6.14
C PRO A 17 11.92 4.45 -7.50
N VAL A 18 10.70 3.93 -7.51
CA VAL A 18 9.84 3.94 -8.70
C VAL A 18 9.17 5.30 -8.80
N LYS A 19 9.22 5.90 -9.98
CA LYS A 19 8.56 7.18 -10.25
C LYS A 19 7.27 6.94 -11.01
N PHE A 20 6.19 7.54 -10.54
CA PHE A 20 4.91 7.56 -11.23
C PHE A 20 4.70 8.92 -11.88
N ARG A 21 3.92 8.94 -12.95
CA ARG A 21 3.59 10.19 -13.65
C ARG A 21 2.76 11.13 -12.77
N TYR A 22 1.88 10.56 -11.92
CA TYR A 22 1.02 11.33 -11.03
C TYR A 22 1.26 10.93 -9.58
N GLU A 23 1.22 11.89 -8.66
CA GLU A 23 1.35 11.60 -7.23
C GLU A 23 0.17 10.77 -6.71
N LEU A 24 -1.02 10.99 -7.25
CA LEU A 24 -2.20 10.22 -6.89
C LEU A 24 -2.08 8.74 -7.28
N THR A 25 -1.28 8.41 -8.29
CA THR A 25 -0.99 7.00 -8.62
C THR A 25 -0.31 6.30 -7.47
N LYS A 26 0.67 6.96 -6.86
CA LYS A 26 1.38 6.42 -5.68
C LYS A 26 0.44 6.27 -4.50
N GLU A 27 -0.43 7.24 -4.26
CA GLU A 27 -1.43 7.16 -3.18
C GLU A 27 -2.43 6.03 -3.44
N MET A 28 -2.92 5.88 -4.67
CA MET A 28 -3.79 4.76 -5.05
C MET A 28 -3.11 3.42 -4.76
N LEU A 29 -1.86 3.27 -5.16
CA LEU A 29 -1.10 2.04 -4.89
C LEU A 29 -0.95 1.81 -3.40
N ALA A 30 -0.65 2.85 -2.62
CA ALA A 30 -0.56 2.76 -1.17
C ALA A 30 -1.87 2.24 -0.56
N TYR A 31 -2.99 2.74 -1.04
CA TYR A 31 -4.30 2.28 -0.58
C TYR A 31 -4.53 0.80 -0.91
N LEU A 32 -4.15 0.36 -2.11
CA LEU A 32 -4.26 -1.06 -2.49
C LEU A 32 -3.37 -1.94 -1.61
N VAL A 33 -2.17 -1.47 -1.27
CA VAL A 33 -1.27 -2.17 -0.34
C VAL A 33 -1.91 -2.27 1.04
N ASP A 34 -2.48 -1.18 1.54
CA ASP A 34 -3.18 -1.14 2.83
C ASP A 34 -4.32 -2.17 2.91
N ARG A 35 -4.98 -2.41 1.80
CA ARG A 35 -6.10 -3.37 1.72
C ARG A 35 -5.65 -4.83 1.66
N ASN A 36 -4.37 -5.08 1.76
CA ASN A 36 -3.79 -6.42 2.03
C ASN A 36 -4.20 -7.48 1.01
N GLY A 37 -4.17 -7.13 -0.28
CA GLY A 37 -4.49 -8.07 -1.36
C GLY A 37 -5.97 -8.14 -1.73
N ALA A 38 -6.84 -7.41 -1.03
CA ALA A 38 -8.25 -7.36 -1.39
C ALA A 38 -8.47 -6.59 -2.69
N LEU A 39 -9.40 -7.04 -3.50
CA LEU A 39 -9.84 -6.29 -4.67
C LEU A 39 -10.73 -5.13 -4.23
N CYS A 40 -10.33 -3.92 -4.61
CA CYS A 40 -11.05 -2.69 -4.25
C CYS A 40 -11.91 -2.23 -5.43
N ARG A 41 -13.12 -1.81 -5.14
CA ARG A 41 -14.02 -1.28 -6.17
C ARG A 41 -13.55 0.11 -6.60
N ASN A 42 -13.74 0.43 -7.88
CA ASN A 42 -13.36 1.73 -8.41
C ASN A 42 -13.97 2.89 -7.63
N GLY A 43 -15.26 2.78 -7.22
CA GLY A 43 -15.92 3.79 -6.41
C GLY A 43 -15.30 3.99 -5.04
N GLU A 44 -14.85 2.91 -4.40
CA GLU A 44 -14.12 2.96 -3.12
C GLU A 44 -12.82 3.74 -3.27
N ILE A 45 -12.05 3.44 -4.30
CA ILE A 45 -10.77 4.11 -4.56
C ILE A 45 -10.99 5.60 -4.82
N MET A 46 -11.97 5.94 -5.67
CA MET A 46 -12.29 7.33 -5.97
C MET A 46 -12.71 8.10 -4.71
N ALA A 47 -13.50 7.47 -3.84
CA ALA A 47 -13.92 8.10 -2.59
C ALA A 47 -12.74 8.41 -1.67
N VAL A 48 -11.76 7.51 -1.58
CA VAL A 48 -10.57 7.72 -0.76
C VAL A 48 -9.68 8.83 -1.32
N LEU A 49 -9.49 8.86 -2.66
CA LEU A 49 -8.57 9.80 -3.30
C LEU A 49 -9.15 11.20 -3.46
N TRP A 50 -10.45 11.32 -3.74
CA TRP A 50 -11.07 12.61 -4.10
C TRP A 50 -12.28 12.99 -3.26
N GLY A 51 -12.78 12.09 -2.40
CA GLY A 51 -14.02 12.33 -1.67
C GLY A 51 -15.22 12.42 -2.62
N ASP A 52 -15.95 13.53 -2.58
CA ASP A 52 -17.17 13.72 -3.40
C ASP A 52 -16.87 14.09 -4.86
N ARG A 53 -15.60 14.39 -5.19
CA ARG A 53 -15.20 14.78 -6.54
C ARG A 53 -14.70 13.55 -7.30
N THR A 54 -15.62 12.78 -7.84
CA THR A 54 -15.27 11.55 -8.55
C THR A 54 -15.11 11.79 -10.03
N SER A 55 -14.05 11.18 -10.61
CA SER A 55 -13.81 11.19 -12.05
C SER A 55 -13.32 9.81 -12.46
N SER A 56 -14.16 9.04 -13.13
CA SER A 56 -13.80 7.70 -13.58
C SER A 56 -12.73 7.74 -14.69
N SER A 57 -12.73 8.80 -15.51
CA SER A 57 -11.69 8.93 -16.54
C SER A 57 -10.32 9.23 -15.93
N TYR A 58 -10.26 10.02 -14.87
CA TYR A 58 -9.01 10.29 -14.16
C TYR A 58 -8.50 9.04 -13.45
N LEU A 59 -9.40 8.28 -12.82
CA LEU A 59 -9.01 7.00 -12.22
C LEU A 59 -8.40 6.06 -13.25
N ARG A 60 -8.98 5.98 -14.46
CA ARG A 60 -8.40 5.17 -15.54
C ARG A 60 -6.99 5.61 -15.90
N SER A 61 -6.73 6.92 -15.87
CA SER A 61 -5.38 7.47 -16.11
C SER A 61 -4.41 7.03 -15.02
N LEU A 62 -4.82 7.01 -13.76
CA LEU A 62 -3.99 6.54 -12.66
C LEU A 62 -3.71 5.04 -12.77
N ILE A 63 -4.71 4.25 -13.11
CA ILE A 63 -4.54 2.81 -13.30
C ILE A 63 -3.56 2.54 -14.45
N LYS A 64 -3.69 3.27 -15.55
CA LYS A 64 -2.77 3.15 -16.67
C LYS A 64 -1.34 3.51 -16.26
N ASP A 65 -1.16 4.61 -15.54
CA ASP A 65 0.16 5.03 -15.04
C ASP A 65 0.79 3.93 -14.17
N MET A 66 0.03 3.37 -13.26
CA MET A 66 0.51 2.29 -12.40
C MET A 66 0.89 1.06 -13.22
N LYS A 67 0.04 0.64 -14.16
CA LYS A 67 0.31 -0.51 -15.02
C LYS A 67 1.56 -0.31 -15.88
N ASP A 68 1.72 0.88 -16.45
CA ASP A 68 2.88 1.21 -17.27
C ASP A 68 4.17 1.13 -16.45
N ALA A 69 4.17 1.67 -15.23
CA ALA A 69 5.32 1.61 -14.34
C ALA A 69 5.68 0.16 -13.97
N PHE A 70 4.69 -0.66 -13.67
CA PHE A 70 4.92 -2.06 -13.31
C PHE A 70 5.37 -2.89 -14.50
N LYS A 71 4.81 -2.65 -15.68
CA LYS A 71 5.22 -3.33 -16.91
C LYS A 71 6.66 -2.98 -17.27
N GLU A 72 7.05 -1.71 -17.16
CA GLU A 72 8.41 -1.27 -17.39
C GLU A 72 9.40 -1.96 -16.46
N ALA A 73 8.96 -2.24 -15.23
CA ALA A 73 9.76 -2.93 -14.22
C ALA A 73 9.72 -4.46 -14.36
N GLY A 74 8.93 -5.00 -15.28
CA GLY A 74 8.76 -6.45 -15.42
C GLY A 74 7.93 -7.08 -14.31
N CYS A 75 7.07 -6.29 -13.65
CA CYS A 75 6.29 -6.70 -12.48
C CYS A 75 4.78 -6.59 -12.69
N ASP A 76 4.31 -6.66 -13.91
CA ASP A 76 2.88 -6.49 -14.25
C ASP A 76 1.98 -7.57 -13.63
N GLU A 77 2.52 -8.75 -13.29
CA GLU A 77 1.75 -9.80 -12.62
C GLU A 77 1.35 -9.44 -11.17
N ILE A 78 1.89 -8.36 -10.61
CA ILE A 78 1.53 -7.91 -9.27
C ILE A 78 0.10 -7.35 -9.24
N ILE A 79 -0.34 -6.73 -10.33
CA ILE A 79 -1.66 -6.10 -10.39
C ILE A 79 -2.71 -7.16 -10.74
N GLN A 80 -3.75 -7.23 -9.90
CA GLN A 80 -4.93 -8.05 -10.15
C GLN A 80 -6.09 -7.14 -10.52
N GLN A 81 -6.71 -7.39 -11.66
CA GLN A 81 -7.83 -6.56 -12.10
C GLN A 81 -8.99 -7.43 -12.55
N GLN A 82 -10.17 -7.09 -12.07
CA GLN A 82 -11.44 -7.63 -12.50
C GLN A 82 -12.33 -6.46 -12.90
N ARG A 83 -13.48 -6.76 -13.51
CA ARG A 83 -14.40 -5.71 -13.94
C ARG A 83 -14.82 -4.84 -12.75
N GLY A 84 -14.44 -3.55 -12.79
CA GLY A 84 -14.76 -2.58 -11.76
C GLY A 84 -14.01 -2.72 -10.45
N LYS A 85 -13.01 -3.60 -10.39
CA LYS A 85 -12.22 -3.85 -9.18
C LYS A 85 -10.75 -3.99 -9.52
N ILE A 86 -9.88 -3.55 -8.61
CA ILE A 86 -8.44 -3.68 -8.77
C ILE A 86 -7.79 -3.90 -7.40
N GLY A 87 -6.70 -4.64 -7.39
CA GLY A 87 -5.90 -4.90 -6.21
C GLY A 87 -4.51 -5.35 -6.59
N ILE A 88 -3.73 -5.72 -5.59
CA ILE A 88 -2.39 -6.25 -5.79
C ILE A 88 -2.33 -7.72 -5.35
N CYS A 89 -1.46 -8.49 -5.98
CA CYS A 89 -1.17 -9.85 -5.55
C CYS A 89 -0.18 -9.79 -4.40
N ARG A 90 -0.66 -9.95 -3.16
CA ARG A 90 0.14 -9.84 -1.95
C ARG A 90 1.36 -10.76 -1.95
N GLU A 91 1.19 -11.97 -2.47
CA GLU A 91 2.24 -12.99 -2.47
C GLU A 91 3.40 -12.67 -3.40
N LYS A 92 3.21 -11.74 -4.33
CA LYS A 92 4.24 -11.36 -5.32
C LYS A 92 4.99 -10.09 -4.98
N VAL A 93 4.73 -9.52 -3.81
CA VAL A 93 5.40 -8.28 -3.37
C VAL A 93 6.13 -8.51 -2.07
N ASP A 94 7.24 -7.80 -1.90
CA ASP A 94 7.97 -7.70 -0.64
C ASP A 94 7.52 -6.41 0.04
N CYS A 95 6.97 -6.51 1.25
CA CYS A 95 6.38 -5.37 1.96
C CYS A 95 6.57 -5.55 3.47
N ASP A 96 7.10 -4.51 4.12
CA ASP A 96 7.34 -4.52 5.57
C ASP A 96 6.05 -4.70 6.38
N TYR A 97 4.96 -4.05 5.96
CA TYR A 97 3.66 -4.21 6.62
C TYR A 97 3.14 -5.64 6.51
N TYR A 98 3.28 -6.28 5.35
CA TYR A 98 2.85 -7.66 5.16
C TYR A 98 3.70 -8.62 5.99
N ASP A 99 4.99 -8.37 6.09
CA ASP A 99 5.88 -9.15 6.96
C ASP A 99 5.49 -8.99 8.42
N TRP A 100 5.08 -7.79 8.83
CA TRP A 100 4.57 -7.54 10.16
C TRP A 100 3.27 -8.32 10.41
N LEU A 101 2.34 -8.33 9.45
CA LEU A 101 1.10 -9.10 9.54
C LEU A 101 1.39 -10.61 9.67
N ASP A 102 2.43 -11.08 9.00
CA ASP A 102 2.84 -12.49 9.03
C ASP A 102 3.66 -12.85 10.27
N GLY A 103 3.87 -11.92 11.19
CA GLY A 103 4.53 -12.15 12.47
C GLY A 103 6.05 -12.20 12.41
N LYS A 104 6.67 -11.67 11.37
CA LYS A 104 8.13 -11.65 11.26
C LYS A 104 8.74 -10.62 12.22
N ILE A 105 9.62 -11.07 13.10
CA ILE A 105 10.18 -10.25 14.19
C ILE A 105 10.89 -9.00 13.66
N TYR A 106 11.66 -9.12 12.59
CA TYR A 106 12.41 -7.98 12.06
C TYR A 106 11.47 -6.84 11.64
N ALA A 107 10.27 -7.16 11.16
CA ALA A 107 9.29 -6.16 10.76
C ALA A 107 8.74 -5.39 11.98
N VAL A 108 8.56 -6.07 13.10
CA VAL A 108 8.17 -5.42 14.36
C VAL A 108 9.23 -4.40 14.78
N ASN A 109 10.52 -4.76 14.63
CA ASN A 109 11.63 -3.87 14.99
C ASN A 109 11.78 -2.70 14.02
N GLN A 110 11.30 -2.82 12.78
CA GLN A 110 11.35 -1.73 11.80
C GLN A 110 10.27 -0.67 12.03
N TYR A 111 9.19 -1.03 12.70
CA TYR A 111 8.11 -0.10 12.97
C TYR A 111 8.52 0.94 14.01
N ARG A 112 8.38 2.23 13.67
CA ARG A 112 8.77 3.37 14.50
C ARG A 112 7.60 4.28 14.84
N GLY A 113 6.37 3.76 14.79
CA GLY A 113 5.17 4.52 15.11
C GLY A 113 4.50 5.18 13.93
N GLU A 114 5.09 5.10 12.74
CA GLU A 114 4.54 5.71 11.53
C GLU A 114 4.25 4.66 10.47
N TYR A 115 3.12 4.83 9.78
CA TYR A 115 2.65 3.97 8.71
C TYR A 115 2.03 4.84 7.63
N MET A 116 2.59 4.81 6.41
CA MET A 116 2.11 5.61 5.27
C MET A 116 1.79 7.05 5.70
N ALA A 117 2.76 7.70 6.37
CA ALA A 117 2.55 8.93 7.12
C ALA A 117 2.08 10.11 6.26
N GLN A 118 2.30 10.07 4.95
CA GLN A 118 1.85 11.12 4.03
C GLN A 118 0.35 11.09 3.73
N TYR A 119 -0.39 10.03 4.16
CA TYR A 119 -1.80 9.85 3.82
C TYR A 119 -2.66 9.78 5.06
N ASP A 120 -3.66 10.65 5.16
CA ASP A 120 -4.55 10.74 6.33
C ASP A 120 -5.37 9.47 6.56
N TRP A 121 -5.81 8.81 5.49
CA TRP A 121 -6.61 7.59 5.61
C TRP A 121 -5.85 6.43 6.23
N SER A 122 -4.52 6.49 6.29
CA SER A 122 -3.68 5.43 6.88
C SER A 122 -3.77 5.37 8.41
N GLU A 123 -4.32 6.39 9.07
CA GLU A 123 -4.35 6.51 10.53
C GLU A 123 -5.06 5.33 11.20
N ILE A 124 -6.12 4.81 10.61
CA ILE A 124 -6.88 3.68 11.16
C ILE A 124 -5.98 2.44 11.24
N THR A 125 -5.27 2.13 10.16
CA THR A 125 -4.33 1.01 10.13
C THR A 125 -3.17 1.24 11.08
N ASN A 126 -2.62 2.45 11.12
CA ASN A 126 -1.52 2.78 12.03
C ASN A 126 -1.91 2.60 13.49
N ALA A 127 -3.11 3.02 13.88
CA ALA A 127 -3.60 2.82 15.24
C ALA A 127 -3.67 1.33 15.60
N GLY A 128 -4.11 0.49 14.67
CA GLY A 128 -4.15 -0.96 14.87
C GLY A 128 -2.76 -1.57 15.04
N ILE A 129 -1.79 -1.11 14.25
CA ILE A 129 -0.39 -1.57 14.37
C ILE A 129 0.17 -1.17 15.74
N GLN A 130 -0.02 0.08 16.16
CA GLN A 130 0.46 0.57 17.46
C GLN A 130 -0.12 -0.24 18.61
N GLU A 131 -1.41 -0.53 18.57
CA GLU A 131 -2.06 -1.32 19.61
C GLU A 131 -1.47 -2.74 19.70
N ASN A 132 -1.24 -3.39 18.57
CA ASN A 132 -0.69 -4.75 18.55
C ASN A 132 0.77 -4.77 18.99
N VAL A 133 1.60 -3.80 18.60
CA VAL A 133 2.99 -3.69 19.07
C VAL A 133 3.01 -3.50 20.58
N TYR A 134 2.15 -2.64 21.12
CA TYR A 134 2.06 -2.42 22.55
C TYR A 134 1.71 -3.71 23.31
N LYS A 135 0.76 -4.48 22.80
CA LYS A 135 0.37 -5.77 23.40
C LYS A 135 1.53 -6.76 23.41
N VAL A 136 2.28 -6.85 22.31
CA VAL A 136 3.44 -7.74 22.21
C VAL A 136 4.52 -7.35 23.21
N LEU A 137 4.86 -6.07 23.29
CA LEU A 137 5.86 -5.57 24.25
C LEU A 137 5.41 -5.82 25.68
N ARG A 138 4.14 -5.60 25.99
CA ARG A 138 3.59 -5.81 27.32
C ARG A 138 3.70 -7.28 27.75
N ARG A 139 3.51 -8.24 26.83
CA ARG A 139 3.67 -9.67 27.12
C ARG A 139 5.13 -10.04 27.36
N SER A 140 6.07 -9.35 26.71
CA SER A 140 7.49 -9.63 26.86
C SER A 140 8.06 -9.22 28.22
N TYR A 141 7.38 -8.34 28.95
CA TYR A 141 7.81 -7.83 30.26
C TYR A 141 7.13 -8.53 31.44
N ARG A 142 6.39 -9.59 31.20
CA ARG A 142 5.75 -10.35 32.28
C ARG A 142 6.56 -11.57 32.73
#